data_b434bacdc5ea130dc58d29506871ee97
#
_entry.id   b434bacdc5ea130dc58d29506871ee97
#
_cell.length_a   1.000
_cell.length_b   1.000
_cell.length_c   1.000
_cell.angle_alpha   90.00
_cell.angle_beta   90.00
_cell.angle_gamma   90.00
#
_symmetry.space_group_name_H-M   'P 1'
#
loop_
_entity.id
_entity.type
_entity.pdbx_description
1 polymer ?
#
loop_
_entity_poly.entity_id
_entity_poly.type
_entity_poly.pdbx_seq_one_letter_code
_entity_poly.pdbx_strand_id
1 'polypeptide(L)'
;MPPPQAPAPTSGGLFGTSSAQQASVGGGGACTGFGYSEEPQEPFGNLDNDGGIPEDGYDSDGTDTATLSDTSNTLAFQESSRHDHGLTTTYEIPGKRTLQPSTLQRRHVIAELDISAVTFSHVIIPKLRPAAFLKARFVNSSSNTFLRGKAGLSLDGTFLGITRVPNCPPNLDIHLSLGVDPGIYVNYAKPAVRRATTGFFNKEDCAIFTRVCRIRNTKSTKVNIAMFDQVPVSEDERLRIRIIEPKGLDKEGDSTIMGSDVSKGPWGKGKVTVGKTGEIRWDMTLEKSAEVKITLEYEAKIPTGQKIVGLS
;
A
#
# COMPACT_ATOMS: atom_id res chain seq x y z
N MET A 1 -44.41 -32.79 40.53
CA MET A 1 -44.06 -33.39 39.22
C MET A 1 -43.14 -32.44 38.52
N PRO A 2 -41.84 -32.82 38.32
CA PRO A 2 -40.89 -32.03 37.53
C PRO A 2 -41.03 -32.37 36.04
N PRO A 3 -40.64 -31.46 35.14
CA PRO A 3 -40.70 -31.70 33.67
C PRO A 3 -39.56 -32.56 33.17
N PRO A 4 -39.67 -33.20 32.01
CA PRO A 4 -38.72 -34.19 31.50
C PRO A 4 -37.46 -33.58 30.87
N GLN A 5 -36.34 -34.27 31.08
CA GLN A 5 -35.01 -33.97 30.52
C GLN A 5 -34.92 -34.37 29.05
N ALA A 6 -34.23 -33.57 28.27
CA ALA A 6 -33.84 -33.85 26.88
C ALA A 6 -32.55 -34.70 26.81
N PRO A 7 -32.40 -35.57 25.79
CA PRO A 7 -31.25 -36.46 25.67
C PRO A 7 -30.02 -35.80 25.04
N ALA A 8 -28.84 -36.27 25.45
CA ALA A 8 -27.52 -35.84 24.99
C ALA A 8 -27.19 -36.36 23.58
N PRO A 9 -26.32 -35.69 22.81
CA PRO A 9 -25.87 -36.18 21.51
C PRO A 9 -24.67 -37.13 21.65
N THR A 10 -24.77 -38.24 20.95
CA THR A 10 -23.74 -39.27 20.79
C THR A 10 -22.68 -38.87 19.79
N SER A 11 -21.42 -39.12 20.16
CA SER A 11 -20.23 -39.07 19.33
C SER A 11 -20.18 -40.23 18.32
N GLY A 12 -19.75 -39.93 17.08
CA GLY A 12 -19.43 -40.94 16.11
C GLY A 12 -18.47 -40.38 15.06
N GLY A 13 -17.18 -40.73 15.19
CA GLY A 13 -16.18 -40.50 14.16
C GLY A 13 -16.30 -41.49 13.02
N LEU A 14 -15.74 -41.15 11.87
CA LEU A 14 -14.87 -42.07 11.11
C LEU A 14 -14.25 -41.39 9.88
N PHE A 15 -13.01 -41.72 9.68
CA PHE A 15 -12.09 -41.46 8.57
C PHE A 15 -12.65 -41.79 7.17
N GLY A 16 -12.20 -41.06 6.15
CA GLY A 16 -12.36 -41.40 4.75
C GLY A 16 -11.40 -40.65 3.85
N THR A 17 -10.24 -41.24 3.58
CA THR A 17 -9.28 -40.87 2.54
C THR A 17 -9.77 -41.41 1.19
N SER A 18 -9.63 -40.62 0.11
CA SER A 18 -9.32 -41.06 -1.27
C SER A 18 -9.11 -39.86 -2.16
N SER A 19 -7.91 -39.63 -2.64
CA SER A 19 -7.25 -40.13 -3.86
C SER A 19 -7.68 -39.41 -5.13
N ALA A 20 -6.67 -38.84 -5.72
CA ALA A 20 -6.49 -38.17 -6.99
C ALA A 20 -7.24 -38.72 -8.20
N GLN A 21 -7.59 -37.81 -9.13
CA GLN A 21 -7.49 -38.13 -10.57
C GLN A 21 -7.21 -36.89 -11.41
N GLN A 22 -6.10 -36.92 -12.12
CA GLN A 22 -5.69 -36.05 -13.22
C GLN A 22 -6.61 -36.25 -14.43
N ALA A 23 -6.94 -35.16 -15.11
CA ALA A 23 -7.23 -35.18 -16.53
C ALA A 23 -6.69 -33.90 -17.21
N SER A 24 -5.76 -34.10 -18.10
CA SER A 24 -5.17 -33.16 -19.04
C SER A 24 -6.08 -32.98 -20.26
N VAL A 25 -5.93 -31.81 -20.93
CA VAL A 25 -6.00 -31.46 -22.37
C VAL A 25 -6.57 -30.03 -22.44
N GLY A 26 -5.88 -28.97 -22.86
CA GLY A 26 -5.28 -28.69 -24.13
C GLY A 26 -5.95 -27.48 -24.72
N GLY A 27 -5.21 -26.43 -25.11
CA GLY A 27 -5.74 -25.43 -26.05
C GLY A 27 -5.54 -23.97 -25.66
N GLY A 28 -4.59 -23.34 -26.24
CA GLY A 28 -4.05 -22.07 -26.45
C GLY A 28 -4.98 -20.85 -26.44
N GLY A 29 -4.41 -19.74 -26.00
CA GLY A 29 -4.97 -18.41 -26.13
C GLY A 29 -4.10 -17.44 -25.36
N ALA A 30 -3.17 -16.79 -26.08
CA ALA A 30 -2.35 -15.70 -25.53
C ALA A 30 -3.22 -14.48 -25.24
N CYS A 31 -3.26 -14.08 -23.98
CA CYS A 31 -3.70 -12.72 -23.60
C CYS A 31 -2.67 -12.17 -22.62
N THR A 32 -1.92 -11.19 -23.10
CA THR A 32 -1.00 -10.37 -22.33
C THR A 32 -1.80 -9.55 -21.32
N GLY A 33 -1.89 -10.03 -20.08
CA GLY A 33 -2.36 -9.28 -18.93
C GLY A 33 -1.18 -8.99 -18.03
N PHE A 34 -0.83 -7.72 -17.86
CA PHE A 34 0.06 -7.28 -16.78
C PHE A 34 -0.67 -7.49 -15.44
N GLY A 35 -0.57 -8.69 -14.92
CA GLY A 35 -0.97 -9.01 -13.55
C GLY A 35 0.17 -8.64 -12.62
N TYR A 36 -0.03 -7.63 -11.79
CA TYR A 36 0.78 -7.46 -10.59
C TYR A 36 0.42 -8.62 -9.65
N SER A 37 1.23 -9.65 -9.61
CA SER A 37 1.18 -10.64 -8.53
C SER A 37 1.73 -9.97 -7.27
N GLU A 38 0.87 -9.47 -6.42
CA GLU A 38 1.19 -9.20 -5.02
C GLU A 38 1.34 -10.54 -4.33
N GLU A 39 2.58 -10.94 -4.07
CA GLU A 39 2.83 -11.96 -3.05
C GLU A 39 2.34 -11.42 -1.70
N PRO A 40 1.63 -12.21 -0.88
CA PRO A 40 1.17 -11.78 0.43
C PRO A 40 2.37 -11.40 1.30
N GLN A 41 2.37 -10.17 1.80
CA GLN A 41 3.31 -9.73 2.83
C GLN A 41 2.96 -10.49 4.12
N GLU A 42 3.87 -11.28 4.60
CA GLU A 42 3.80 -11.88 5.92
C GLU A 42 3.68 -10.80 7.00
N PRO A 43 2.84 -10.99 8.03
CA PRO A 43 2.73 -10.03 9.12
C PRO A 43 4.05 -9.97 9.89
N PHE A 44 4.41 -8.77 10.31
CA PHE A 44 5.59 -8.46 11.12
C PHE A 44 5.75 -9.46 12.27
N GLY A 45 6.79 -10.29 12.21
CA GLY A 45 7.19 -11.16 13.30
C GLY A 45 7.57 -10.34 14.53
N ASN A 46 7.06 -10.75 15.68
CA ASN A 46 7.48 -10.27 16.99
C ASN A 46 9.00 -10.43 17.10
N LEU A 47 9.67 -9.33 17.38
CA LEU A 47 11.05 -9.34 17.84
C LEU A 47 11.02 -9.64 19.34
N ASP A 48 11.21 -10.90 19.70
CA ASP A 48 11.54 -11.26 21.07
C ASP A 48 12.89 -10.62 21.42
N ASN A 49 12.82 -9.71 22.40
CA ASN A 49 13.95 -9.01 22.97
C ASN A 49 14.52 -9.91 24.08
N ASP A 50 15.53 -10.71 23.76
CA ASP A 50 16.39 -11.33 24.78
C ASP A 50 17.85 -11.21 24.36
N GLY A 51 18.60 -10.47 25.16
CA GLY A 51 20.04 -10.25 24.94
C GLY A 51 20.60 -9.18 25.86
N GLY A 52 20.85 -9.54 27.13
CA GLY A 52 21.46 -8.69 28.13
C GLY A 52 22.76 -8.06 27.67
N ILE A 53 22.95 -6.80 28.00
CA ILE A 53 24.16 -6.01 27.82
C ILE A 53 25.08 -6.32 28.99
N PRO A 54 26.34 -6.76 28.80
CA PRO A 54 27.32 -6.75 29.89
C PRO A 54 27.81 -5.33 30.12
N GLU A 55 27.67 -4.87 31.35
CA GLU A 55 28.36 -3.67 31.85
C GLU A 55 29.84 -4.00 32.06
N ASP A 56 30.70 -3.47 31.20
CA ASP A 56 32.14 -3.39 31.45
C ASP A 56 32.50 -1.97 31.85
N GLY A 57 33.03 -1.87 33.08
CA GLY A 57 33.42 -0.65 33.72
C GLY A 57 34.58 0.04 32.99
N TYR A 58 34.52 1.36 32.92
CA TYR A 58 35.58 2.21 32.50
C TYR A 58 36.29 2.80 33.72
N ASP A 59 37.55 2.36 33.92
CA ASP A 59 38.48 3.05 34.80
C ASP A 59 38.95 4.35 34.11
N SER A 60 38.77 5.46 34.80
CA SER A 60 39.31 6.75 34.43
C SER A 60 40.70 6.90 35.06
N ASP A 61 41.72 7.02 34.23
CA ASP A 61 42.89 7.86 34.58
C ASP A 61 43.74 8.16 33.35
N GLY A 62 44.23 9.39 33.22
CA GLY A 62 45.22 9.77 32.22
C GLY A 62 44.93 11.06 31.45
N THR A 63 45.16 12.21 32.12
CA THR A 63 45.34 13.52 31.47
C THR A 63 46.58 13.52 30.55
N ASP A 64 46.31 13.61 29.23
CA ASP A 64 47.34 14.11 28.28
C ASP A 64 46.68 15.08 27.32
N THR A 65 46.98 16.36 27.54
CA THR A 65 46.65 17.50 26.68
C THR A 65 47.49 17.45 25.42
N ALA A 66 47.06 16.73 24.41
CA ALA A 66 47.62 16.84 23.07
C ALA A 66 46.73 17.77 22.26
N THR A 67 47.24 18.92 21.90
CA THR A 67 46.67 19.87 20.94
C THR A 67 46.51 19.14 19.59
N LEU A 68 45.29 18.63 19.35
CA LEU A 68 44.93 18.11 18.04
C LEU A 68 44.66 19.31 17.11
N SER A 69 45.59 19.58 16.24
CA SER A 69 45.35 20.38 15.05
C SER A 69 44.23 19.73 14.26
N ASP A 70 43.15 20.45 14.16
CA ASP A 70 41.91 20.10 13.47
C ASP A 70 42.16 20.07 11.94
N THR A 71 42.77 18.99 11.44
CA THR A 71 42.71 18.62 10.05
C THR A 71 41.48 17.71 9.89
N SER A 72 40.34 18.29 9.69
CA SER A 72 39.13 17.61 9.24
C SER A 72 39.42 17.04 7.84
N ASN A 73 40.07 15.87 7.80
CA ASN A 73 40.11 15.02 6.64
C ASN A 73 38.70 14.41 6.49
N THR A 74 37.79 15.19 5.97
CA THR A 74 36.58 14.65 5.38
C THR A 74 37.06 13.74 4.24
N LEU A 75 37.08 12.43 4.52
CA LEU A 75 37.30 11.43 3.47
C LEU A 75 36.18 11.63 2.43
N ALA A 76 36.52 12.37 1.38
CA ALA A 76 35.62 12.55 0.27
C ALA A 76 35.23 11.16 -0.26
N PHE A 77 33.94 10.88 -0.32
CA PHE A 77 33.43 9.64 -0.91
C PHE A 77 33.95 9.57 -2.37
N GLN A 78 34.72 8.54 -2.68
CA GLN A 78 35.17 8.28 -4.03
C GLN A 78 34.26 7.26 -4.68
N GLU A 79 33.61 7.67 -5.76
CA GLU A 79 32.65 6.85 -6.48
C GLU A 79 33.33 5.63 -7.13
N SER A 80 32.64 4.47 -7.10
CA SER A 80 33.11 3.25 -7.75
C SER A 80 32.99 3.37 -9.27
N SER A 81 34.01 2.85 -10.00
CA SER A 81 33.89 2.75 -11.46
C SER A 81 33.05 1.52 -11.85
N ARG A 82 32.19 1.72 -12.85
CA ARG A 82 31.32 0.67 -13.39
C ARG A 82 31.85 0.19 -14.73
N HIS A 83 32.03 -1.13 -14.86
CA HIS A 83 32.39 -1.78 -16.12
C HIS A 83 31.24 -2.72 -16.53
N ASP A 84 30.65 -2.46 -17.70
CA ASP A 84 29.59 -3.28 -18.27
C ASP A 84 30.17 -4.21 -19.33
N HIS A 85 30.02 -5.51 -19.11
CA HIS A 85 30.51 -6.56 -20.01
C HIS A 85 29.34 -7.18 -20.85
N GLY A 86 28.21 -6.51 -20.93
CA GLY A 86 27.02 -6.96 -21.66
C GLY A 86 26.14 -7.89 -20.84
N LEU A 87 26.63 -9.03 -20.42
CA LEU A 87 25.87 -9.98 -19.57
C LEU A 87 26.09 -9.74 -18.07
N THR A 88 27.20 -9.13 -17.70
CA THR A 88 27.58 -8.87 -16.30
C THR A 88 28.07 -7.44 -16.14
N THR A 89 27.78 -6.85 -15.00
CA THR A 89 28.30 -5.55 -14.61
C THR A 89 29.19 -5.72 -13.39
N THR A 90 30.41 -5.19 -13.47
CA THR A 90 31.37 -5.17 -12.35
C THR A 90 31.47 -3.75 -11.81
N TYR A 91 31.68 -3.64 -10.49
CA TYR A 91 31.91 -2.38 -9.81
C TYR A 91 33.29 -2.44 -9.18
N GLU A 92 34.20 -1.56 -9.58
CA GLU A 92 35.52 -1.41 -8.97
C GLU A 92 35.39 -0.40 -7.83
N ILE A 93 35.57 -0.90 -6.60
CA ILE A 93 35.50 -0.07 -5.40
C ILE A 93 36.85 0.61 -5.20
N PRO A 94 36.89 1.94 -5.10
CA PRO A 94 38.17 2.67 -4.96
C PRO A 94 38.89 2.34 -3.64
N GLY A 95 40.20 2.32 -3.71
CA GLY A 95 41.07 2.05 -2.58
C GLY A 95 41.35 0.56 -2.35
N LYS A 96 42.56 0.29 -1.90
CA LYS A 96 42.99 -1.06 -1.50
C LYS A 96 42.62 -1.31 -0.05
N ARG A 97 41.96 -2.44 0.23
CA ARG A 97 41.58 -2.85 1.59
C ARG A 97 42.06 -4.26 1.86
N THR A 98 42.65 -4.47 3.02
CA THR A 98 42.98 -5.81 3.48
C THR A 98 41.74 -6.53 3.94
N LEU A 99 41.36 -7.62 3.28
CA LEU A 99 40.23 -8.46 3.66
C LEU A 99 40.78 -9.65 4.45
N GLN A 100 40.53 -9.65 5.73
CA GLN A 100 40.77 -10.81 6.59
C GLN A 100 39.72 -11.89 6.28
N PRO A 101 40.13 -13.17 6.20
CA PRO A 101 39.15 -14.27 6.10
C PRO A 101 38.16 -14.20 7.28
N SER A 102 36.86 -14.15 6.97
CA SER A 102 35.82 -14.02 7.99
C SER A 102 34.53 -14.56 7.45
N THR A 103 33.71 -15.17 8.31
CA THR A 103 32.31 -15.54 8.03
C THR A 103 31.35 -14.36 8.15
N LEU A 104 31.81 -13.21 8.66
CA LEU A 104 30.98 -12.03 8.84
C LEU A 104 30.76 -11.32 7.51
N GLN A 105 29.51 -10.93 7.29
CA GLN A 105 29.13 -10.11 6.13
C GLN A 105 29.71 -8.70 6.27
N ARG A 106 30.37 -8.24 5.22
CA ARG A 106 30.91 -6.88 5.15
C ARG A 106 30.12 -6.05 4.17
N ARG A 107 29.84 -4.79 4.52
CA ARG A 107 29.21 -3.82 3.64
C ARG A 107 30.26 -2.95 2.99
N HIS A 108 30.08 -2.73 1.70
CA HIS A 108 30.86 -1.77 0.92
C HIS A 108 29.88 -0.80 0.27
N VAL A 109 30.19 0.51 0.36
CA VAL A 109 29.43 1.53 -0.34
C VAL A 109 29.88 1.51 -1.79
N ILE A 110 28.93 1.32 -2.70
CA ILE A 110 29.18 1.31 -4.15
C ILE A 110 28.97 2.72 -4.71
N ALA A 111 27.87 3.37 -4.35
CA ALA A 111 27.54 4.72 -4.78
C ALA A 111 26.73 5.43 -3.72
N GLU A 112 26.85 6.75 -3.68
CA GLU A 112 26.00 7.68 -2.95
C GLU A 112 25.41 8.63 -3.97
N LEU A 113 24.07 8.69 -4.03
CA LEU A 113 23.38 9.37 -5.12
C LEU A 113 22.36 10.35 -4.54
N ASP A 114 22.45 11.60 -4.93
CA ASP A 114 21.46 12.63 -4.65
C ASP A 114 20.38 12.64 -5.72
N ILE A 115 19.14 12.45 -5.30
CA ILE A 115 17.98 12.45 -6.21
C ILE A 115 17.13 13.69 -5.93
N SER A 116 17.20 14.68 -6.80
CA SER A 116 16.57 15.98 -6.61
C SER A 116 15.06 16.02 -6.93
N ALA A 117 14.57 15.13 -7.79
CA ALA A 117 13.20 15.16 -8.30
C ALA A 117 12.38 14.00 -7.71
N VAL A 118 12.00 14.08 -6.44
CA VAL A 118 11.14 13.09 -5.77
C VAL A 118 9.73 13.63 -5.64
N THR A 119 8.75 12.87 -6.11
CA THR A 119 7.33 13.18 -5.93
C THR A 119 6.74 12.32 -4.84
N PHE A 120 6.17 12.96 -3.82
CA PHE A 120 5.46 12.29 -2.74
C PHE A 120 3.95 12.30 -2.98
N SER A 121 3.32 11.16 -2.72
CA SER A 121 1.87 11.01 -2.78
C SER A 121 1.40 10.04 -1.70
N HIS A 122 0.12 10.14 -1.33
CA HIS A 122 -0.48 9.22 -0.37
C HIS A 122 -1.48 8.31 -1.09
N VAL A 123 -1.48 7.04 -0.71
CA VAL A 123 -2.45 6.05 -1.19
C VAL A 123 -3.28 5.57 -0.01
N ILE A 124 -4.61 5.58 -0.18
CA ILE A 124 -5.58 5.17 0.82
C ILE A 124 -6.51 4.13 0.19
N ILE A 125 -6.61 2.94 0.80
CA ILE A 125 -7.60 1.91 0.46
C ILE A 125 -8.36 1.60 1.76
N PRO A 126 -9.38 2.39 2.10
CA PRO A 126 -9.94 2.38 3.45
C PRO A 126 -10.62 1.05 3.80
N LYS A 127 -11.12 0.33 2.80
CA LYS A 127 -11.71 -1.01 2.96
C LYS A 127 -10.70 -2.05 3.45
N LEU A 128 -9.43 -1.94 3.04
CA LEU A 128 -8.36 -2.84 3.47
C LEU A 128 -7.75 -2.36 4.80
N ARG A 129 -7.37 -1.09 4.84
CA ARG A 129 -6.81 -0.45 6.04
C ARG A 129 -7.10 1.04 6.03
N PRO A 130 -7.75 1.60 7.05
CA PRO A 130 -8.04 3.02 7.14
C PRO A 130 -6.77 3.81 7.55
N ALA A 131 -5.79 3.86 6.67
CA ALA A 131 -4.52 4.55 6.85
C ALA A 131 -4.03 5.12 5.52
N ALA A 132 -3.26 6.21 5.58
CA ALA A 132 -2.61 6.81 4.42
C ALA A 132 -1.18 6.29 4.30
N PHE A 133 -0.88 5.63 3.19
CA PHE A 133 0.46 5.13 2.89
C PHE A 133 1.22 6.14 2.06
N LEU A 134 2.34 6.63 2.58
CA LEU A 134 3.24 7.53 1.86
C LEU A 134 3.99 6.76 0.79
N LYS A 135 3.94 7.24 -0.45
CA LYS A 135 4.71 6.72 -1.58
C LYS A 135 5.63 7.80 -2.13
N ALA A 136 6.85 7.41 -2.42
CA ALA A 136 7.82 8.21 -3.16
C ALA A 136 7.95 7.66 -4.57
N ARG A 137 7.94 8.56 -5.56
CA ARG A 137 8.21 8.27 -6.96
C ARG A 137 9.34 9.16 -7.45
N PHE A 138 10.33 8.57 -8.07
CA PHE A 138 11.44 9.28 -8.70
C PHE A 138 12.01 8.48 -9.86
N VAL A 139 12.74 9.16 -10.75
CA VAL A 139 13.47 8.53 -11.85
C VAL A 139 14.89 8.24 -11.41
N ASN A 140 15.41 7.06 -11.72
CA ASN A 140 16.83 6.78 -11.56
C ASN A 140 17.63 7.63 -12.57
N SER A 141 18.03 8.82 -12.16
CA SER A 141 18.82 9.74 -13.01
C SER A 141 20.31 9.41 -13.05
N SER A 142 20.74 8.38 -12.32
CA SER A 142 22.15 7.98 -12.29
C SER A 142 22.51 7.07 -13.48
N SER A 143 23.81 6.90 -13.70
CA SER A 143 24.34 5.91 -14.64
C SER A 143 24.27 4.48 -14.11
N ASN A 144 23.99 4.30 -12.80
CA ASN A 144 24.02 3.02 -12.13
C ASN A 144 22.62 2.37 -12.08
N THR A 145 22.58 1.05 -12.28
CA THR A 145 21.38 0.28 -12.06
C THR A 145 21.17 0.05 -10.56
N PHE A 146 20.01 0.40 -10.02
CA PHE A 146 19.65 -0.01 -8.67
C PHE A 146 19.34 -1.50 -8.68
N LEU A 147 20.17 -2.24 -7.98
CA LEU A 147 20.03 -3.69 -7.90
C LEU A 147 18.90 -4.05 -6.94
N ARG A 148 18.17 -5.10 -7.26
CA ARG A 148 17.13 -5.65 -6.39
C ARG A 148 17.72 -6.03 -5.04
N GLY A 149 17.14 -5.53 -3.94
CA GLY A 149 17.62 -5.85 -2.61
C GLY A 149 16.78 -5.29 -1.49
N LYS A 150 17.17 -5.60 -0.25
CA LYS A 150 16.62 -4.99 0.95
C LYS A 150 17.28 -3.63 1.16
N ALA A 151 16.48 -2.60 1.43
CA ALA A 151 16.95 -1.25 1.74
C ALA A 151 16.31 -0.76 3.04
N GLY A 152 17.10 -0.16 3.90
CA GLY A 152 16.60 0.62 5.03
C GLY A 152 16.08 1.96 4.55
N LEU A 153 14.92 2.37 5.07
CA LEU A 153 14.32 3.66 4.80
C LEU A 153 14.46 4.56 6.01
N SER A 154 14.88 5.79 5.78
CA SER A 154 14.89 6.84 6.82
C SER A 154 14.23 8.10 6.26
N LEU A 155 13.50 8.81 7.10
CA LEU A 155 12.88 10.09 6.80
C LEU A 155 13.19 11.05 7.94
N ASP A 156 13.77 12.20 7.63
CA ASP A 156 14.16 13.22 8.61
C ASP A 156 14.94 12.64 9.82
N GLY A 157 15.87 11.73 9.55
CA GLY A 157 16.68 11.07 10.56
C GLY A 157 15.99 9.91 11.31
N THR A 158 14.68 9.70 11.08
CA THR A 158 13.92 8.60 11.71
C THR A 158 13.90 7.38 10.80
N PHE A 159 14.30 6.22 11.34
CA PHE A 159 14.21 4.95 10.63
C PHE A 159 12.76 4.49 10.51
N LEU A 160 12.29 4.30 9.27
CA LEU A 160 10.90 3.88 8.97
C LEU A 160 10.74 2.37 8.83
N GLY A 161 11.85 1.65 8.58
CA GLY A 161 11.82 0.21 8.39
C GLY A 161 12.63 -0.25 7.18
N ILE A 162 12.39 -1.49 6.78
CA ILE A 162 13.06 -2.13 5.65
C ILE A 162 12.05 -2.37 4.54
N THR A 163 12.42 -1.97 3.31
CA THR A 163 11.64 -2.27 2.09
C THR A 163 12.47 -3.07 1.10
N ARG A 164 11.82 -3.59 0.06
CA ARG A 164 12.52 -4.18 -1.09
C ARG A 164 12.57 -3.17 -2.22
N VAL A 165 13.76 -2.85 -2.68
CA VAL A 165 13.97 -2.03 -3.88
C VAL A 165 13.94 -2.98 -5.09
N PRO A 166 13.18 -2.67 -6.14
CA PRO A 166 13.19 -3.43 -7.39
C PRO A 166 14.49 -3.17 -8.16
N ASN A 167 14.79 -4.04 -9.14
CA ASN A 167 15.83 -3.74 -10.11
C ASN A 167 15.38 -2.57 -10.98
N CYS A 168 16.15 -1.47 -10.99
CA CYS A 168 15.81 -0.28 -11.75
C CYS A 168 17.01 0.24 -12.55
N PRO A 169 17.03 0.00 -13.87
CA PRO A 169 18.00 0.58 -14.77
C PRO A 169 17.97 2.11 -14.78
N PRO A 170 19.00 2.78 -15.31
CA PRO A 170 18.99 4.21 -15.55
C PRO A 170 17.76 4.67 -16.33
N ASN A 171 17.26 5.87 -16.02
CA ASN A 171 16.12 6.53 -16.65
C ASN A 171 14.75 5.84 -16.47
N LEU A 172 14.64 4.87 -15.56
CA LEU A 172 13.35 4.28 -15.20
C LEU A 172 12.81 4.82 -13.88
N ASP A 173 11.48 4.79 -13.76
CA ASP A 173 10.76 5.19 -12.56
C ASP A 173 10.91 4.16 -11.43
N ILE A 174 11.10 4.66 -10.22
CA ILE A 174 11.05 3.89 -8.98
C ILE A 174 9.87 4.37 -8.14
N HIS A 175 9.14 3.40 -7.62
CA HIS A 175 8.07 3.61 -6.67
C HIS A 175 8.42 2.91 -5.35
N LEU A 176 8.54 3.68 -4.27
CA LEU A 176 8.83 3.15 -2.94
C LEU A 176 7.67 3.48 -1.98
N SER A 177 7.29 2.49 -1.18
CA SER A 177 6.38 2.73 -0.07
C SER A 177 7.19 3.06 1.18
N LEU A 178 6.89 4.21 1.78
CA LEU A 178 7.55 4.70 2.99
C LEU A 178 6.74 4.38 4.26
N GLY A 179 5.71 3.53 4.13
CA GLY A 179 4.86 3.15 5.25
C GLY A 179 3.69 4.10 5.49
N VAL A 180 3.10 4.01 6.68
CA VAL A 180 1.94 4.83 7.08
C VAL A 180 2.42 6.21 7.51
N ASP A 181 1.77 7.24 6.97
CA ASP A 181 1.99 8.63 7.39
C ASP A 181 1.00 9.02 8.50
N PRO A 182 1.45 9.19 9.76
CA PRO A 182 0.57 9.55 10.85
C PRO A 182 0.02 10.99 10.74
N GLY A 183 0.62 11.83 9.89
CA GLY A 183 0.14 13.18 9.62
C GLY A 183 -1.14 13.25 8.78
N ILE A 184 -1.60 12.11 8.25
CA ILE A 184 -2.87 12.00 7.52
C ILE A 184 -3.80 11.05 8.27
N TYR A 185 -4.79 11.63 8.94
CA TYR A 185 -5.78 10.87 9.68
C TYR A 185 -6.89 10.38 8.77
N VAL A 186 -7.18 9.07 8.78
CA VAL A 186 -8.21 8.44 7.97
C VAL A 186 -9.22 7.77 8.89
N ASN A 187 -10.49 8.15 8.77
CA ASN A 187 -11.60 7.53 9.47
C ASN A 187 -12.59 6.94 8.45
N TYR A 188 -12.71 5.62 8.45
CA TYR A 188 -13.66 4.90 7.60
C TYR A 188 -14.83 4.43 8.46
N ALA A 189 -15.99 5.04 8.27
CA ALA A 189 -17.19 4.70 9.01
C ALA A 189 -17.69 3.29 8.62
N LYS A 190 -18.32 2.60 9.56
CA LYS A 190 -19.00 1.33 9.26
C LYS A 190 -19.97 1.52 8.10
N PRO A 191 -19.91 0.71 7.04
CA PRO A 191 -20.81 0.78 5.92
C PRO A 191 -22.28 0.64 6.38
N ALA A 192 -23.16 1.49 5.85
CA ALA A 192 -24.59 1.44 6.10
C ALA A 192 -25.29 0.82 4.91
N VAL A 193 -26.29 -0.02 5.17
CA VAL A 193 -27.12 -0.65 4.13
C VAL A 193 -28.58 -0.39 4.45
N ARG A 194 -29.28 0.23 3.50
CA ARG A 194 -30.75 0.42 3.56
C ARG A 194 -31.38 -0.47 2.50
N ARG A 195 -32.43 -1.21 2.88
CA ARG A 195 -33.18 -2.09 1.98
C ARG A 195 -34.62 -1.60 1.83
N ALA A 196 -35.12 -1.66 0.61
CA ALA A 196 -36.48 -1.30 0.27
C ALA A 196 -36.94 -2.17 -0.89
N THR A 197 -38.23 -2.45 -0.96
CA THR A 197 -38.88 -3.03 -2.14
C THR A 197 -39.58 -1.92 -2.89
N THR A 198 -39.31 -1.78 -4.18
CA THR A 198 -39.86 -0.73 -5.06
C THR A 198 -40.63 -1.35 -6.23
N GLY A 199 -41.58 -0.60 -6.79
CA GLY A 199 -42.34 -1.02 -7.96
C GLY A 199 -43.78 -1.49 -7.60
N PHE A 200 -44.76 -1.14 -8.44
CA PHE A 200 -46.16 -1.47 -8.24
C PHE A 200 -46.55 -2.79 -8.94
N PHE A 201 -46.09 -2.97 -10.18
CA PHE A 201 -46.35 -4.16 -10.99
C PHE A 201 -45.17 -5.10 -11.05
N ASN A 202 -43.94 -4.55 -11.28
CA ASN A 202 -42.70 -5.28 -11.20
C ASN A 202 -41.99 -4.92 -9.89
N LYS A 203 -42.15 -5.77 -8.89
CA LYS A 203 -41.51 -5.57 -7.60
C LYS A 203 -40.02 -5.86 -7.73
N GLU A 204 -39.18 -4.91 -7.29
CA GLU A 204 -37.72 -5.04 -7.24
C GLU A 204 -37.25 -4.79 -5.80
N ASP A 205 -36.38 -5.63 -5.35
CA ASP A 205 -35.67 -5.44 -4.09
C ASP A 205 -34.44 -4.54 -4.36
N CYS A 206 -34.40 -3.43 -3.64
CA CYS A 206 -33.38 -2.41 -3.74
C CYS A 206 -32.55 -2.38 -2.46
N ALA A 207 -31.25 -2.46 -2.57
CA ALA A 207 -30.32 -2.24 -1.47
C ALA A 207 -29.43 -1.04 -1.78
N ILE A 208 -29.42 -0.05 -0.89
CA ILE A 208 -28.58 1.14 -0.99
C ILE A 208 -27.45 1.01 0.01
N PHE A 209 -26.23 1.01 -0.49
CA PHE A 209 -25.01 0.91 0.29
C PHE A 209 -24.36 2.28 0.39
N THR A 210 -24.11 2.74 1.60
CA THR A 210 -23.45 4.03 1.86
C THR A 210 -22.14 3.78 2.61
N ARG A 211 -21.01 4.24 2.05
CA ARG A 211 -19.68 4.21 2.65
C ARG A 211 -19.18 5.64 2.82
N VAL A 212 -18.63 5.94 3.99
CA VAL A 212 -18.13 7.29 4.31
C VAL A 212 -16.70 7.19 4.79
N CYS A 213 -15.82 7.92 4.12
CA CYS A 213 -14.43 8.10 4.51
C CYS A 213 -14.17 9.57 4.83
N ARG A 214 -13.61 9.86 6.01
CA ARG A 214 -13.13 11.19 6.37
C ARG A 214 -11.62 11.17 6.39
N ILE A 215 -11.01 12.14 5.70
CA ILE A 215 -9.57 12.27 5.59
C ILE A 215 -9.19 13.66 6.08
N ARG A 216 -8.30 13.73 7.06
CA ARG A 216 -7.81 14.98 7.63
C ARG A 216 -6.30 15.07 7.45
N ASN A 217 -5.85 16.14 6.82
CA ASN A 217 -4.45 16.51 6.76
C ASN A 217 -4.09 17.31 8.03
N THR A 218 -3.22 16.79 8.88
CA THR A 218 -2.76 17.50 10.07
C THR A 218 -1.43 18.22 9.85
N LYS A 219 -0.86 18.08 8.64
CA LYS A 219 0.41 18.72 8.28
C LYS A 219 0.23 20.21 7.97
N SER A 220 1.33 20.95 8.06
CA SER A 220 1.41 22.35 7.65
C SER A 220 1.50 22.57 6.14
N THR A 221 1.59 21.48 5.36
CA THR A 221 1.71 21.50 3.90
C THR A 221 0.54 20.79 3.25
N LYS A 222 0.25 21.17 2.00
CA LYS A 222 -0.73 20.45 1.16
C LYS A 222 -0.20 19.08 0.77
N VAL A 223 -1.10 18.12 0.58
CA VAL A 223 -0.77 16.74 0.23
C VAL A 223 -1.58 16.25 -0.96
N ASN A 224 -0.98 15.39 -1.77
CA ASN A 224 -1.67 14.70 -2.85
C ASN A 224 -2.06 13.30 -2.37
N ILE A 225 -3.33 12.96 -2.56
CA ILE A 225 -3.93 11.71 -2.08
C ILE A 225 -4.64 11.02 -3.23
N ALA A 226 -4.33 9.75 -3.46
CA ALA A 226 -5.11 8.83 -4.28
C ALA A 226 -5.85 7.87 -3.34
N MET A 227 -7.18 7.99 -3.28
CA MET A 227 -8.02 7.07 -2.53
C MET A 227 -8.73 6.11 -3.49
N PHE A 228 -8.81 4.84 -3.12
CA PHE A 228 -9.45 3.79 -3.91
C PHE A 228 -10.55 3.11 -3.11
N ASP A 229 -11.68 2.88 -3.77
CA ASP A 229 -12.76 1.99 -3.32
C ASP A 229 -13.30 1.25 -4.54
N GLN A 230 -14.25 0.37 -4.37
CA GLN A 230 -14.80 -0.43 -5.46
C GLN A 230 -16.30 -0.64 -5.26
N VAL A 231 -17.07 -0.46 -6.33
CA VAL A 231 -18.45 -0.93 -6.41
C VAL A 231 -18.47 -2.32 -7.06
N PRO A 232 -19.38 -3.20 -6.68
CA PRO A 232 -19.54 -4.49 -7.35
C PRO A 232 -19.87 -4.29 -8.83
N VAL A 233 -19.43 -5.21 -9.66
CA VAL A 233 -19.82 -5.31 -11.07
C VAL A 233 -20.60 -6.61 -11.24
N SER A 234 -21.69 -6.59 -11.98
CA SER A 234 -22.52 -7.75 -12.26
C SER A 234 -22.53 -8.04 -13.75
N GLU A 235 -22.33 -9.31 -14.10
CA GLU A 235 -22.56 -9.82 -15.45
C GLU A 235 -24.03 -10.27 -15.64
N ASP A 236 -24.80 -10.37 -14.55
CA ASP A 236 -26.21 -10.71 -14.58
C ASP A 236 -27.06 -9.44 -14.83
N GLU A 237 -27.73 -9.36 -15.98
CA GLU A 237 -28.57 -8.23 -16.39
C GLU A 237 -29.73 -7.94 -15.40
N ARG A 238 -30.11 -8.95 -14.59
CA ARG A 238 -31.14 -8.81 -13.56
C ARG A 238 -30.64 -8.04 -12.35
N LEU A 239 -29.33 -8.05 -12.07
CA LEU A 239 -28.72 -7.28 -10.99
C LEU A 239 -28.15 -5.98 -11.56
N ARG A 240 -28.88 -4.89 -11.35
CA ARG A 240 -28.48 -3.56 -11.79
C ARG A 240 -27.81 -2.81 -10.65
N ILE A 241 -26.56 -2.39 -10.88
CA ILE A 241 -25.78 -1.60 -9.93
C ILE A 241 -25.61 -0.20 -10.50
N ARG A 242 -25.91 0.82 -9.69
CA ARG A 242 -25.80 2.22 -10.08
C ARG A 242 -25.17 3.03 -8.96
N ILE A 243 -24.21 3.88 -9.29
CA ILE A 243 -23.60 4.85 -8.37
C ILE A 243 -24.57 6.02 -8.20
N ILE A 244 -24.91 6.36 -6.95
CA ILE A 244 -25.75 7.50 -6.60
C ILE A 244 -24.89 8.69 -6.26
N GLU A 245 -23.83 8.46 -5.47
CA GLU A 245 -22.87 9.49 -5.03
C GLU A 245 -21.45 8.92 -5.12
N PRO A 246 -20.51 9.59 -5.81
CA PRO A 246 -20.63 10.88 -6.53
C PRO A 246 -21.48 10.78 -7.80
N LYS A 247 -22.19 11.87 -8.15
CA LYS A 247 -23.01 11.93 -9.35
C LYS A 247 -22.18 11.95 -10.63
N GLY A 248 -22.76 11.45 -11.73
CA GLY A 248 -22.12 11.48 -13.05
C GLY A 248 -21.05 10.41 -13.25
N LEU A 249 -21.22 9.26 -12.60
CA LEU A 249 -20.32 8.10 -12.67
C LEU A 249 -21.13 6.87 -13.09
N ASP A 250 -21.66 6.89 -14.31
CA ASP A 250 -22.56 5.81 -14.79
C ASP A 250 -21.80 4.71 -15.54
N LYS A 251 -20.65 5.04 -16.15
CA LYS A 251 -19.88 4.13 -17.01
C LYS A 251 -18.37 4.18 -16.71
N GLU A 252 -17.67 3.15 -17.13
CA GLU A 252 -16.20 3.12 -17.13
C GLU A 252 -15.64 4.34 -17.90
N GLY A 253 -14.66 5.00 -17.29
CA GLY A 253 -14.04 6.21 -17.81
C GLY A 253 -14.73 7.51 -17.40
N ASP A 254 -15.96 7.45 -16.87
CA ASP A 254 -16.64 8.63 -16.34
C ASP A 254 -15.84 9.28 -15.22
N SER A 255 -15.88 10.60 -15.19
CA SER A 255 -15.18 11.35 -14.14
C SER A 255 -15.92 12.62 -13.77
N THR A 256 -15.86 12.96 -12.51
CA THR A 256 -16.47 14.18 -11.95
C THR A 256 -15.44 14.95 -11.12
N ILE A 257 -15.48 16.28 -11.24
CA ILE A 257 -14.63 17.16 -10.42
C ILE A 257 -15.31 17.37 -9.08
N MET A 258 -14.55 17.15 -8.02
CA MET A 258 -14.94 17.48 -6.66
C MET A 258 -14.32 18.84 -6.32
N GLY A 259 -15.13 19.87 -6.25
CA GLY A 259 -14.70 21.20 -5.85
C GLY A 259 -14.84 21.43 -4.36
N SER A 260 -14.13 22.43 -3.84
CA SER A 260 -14.46 23.01 -2.56
C SER A 260 -15.79 23.73 -2.71
N ASP A 261 -16.83 23.19 -2.13
CA ASP A 261 -18.04 23.95 -1.87
C ASP A 261 -17.63 25.06 -0.89
N VAL A 262 -17.68 26.29 -1.34
CA VAL A 262 -17.26 27.49 -0.55
C VAL A 262 -17.97 27.52 0.80
N SER A 263 -19.15 26.91 0.89
CA SER A 263 -19.95 26.81 2.13
C SER A 263 -19.36 25.84 3.17
N LYS A 264 -18.51 24.87 2.76
CA LYS A 264 -17.93 23.82 3.63
C LYS A 264 -16.46 24.04 3.97
N GLY A 265 -15.89 25.19 3.58
CA GLY A 265 -14.48 25.53 3.74
C GLY A 265 -13.59 24.94 2.63
N PRO A 266 -12.45 25.60 2.35
CA PRO A 266 -11.55 25.21 1.28
C PRO A 266 -10.75 23.96 1.69
N TRP A 267 -11.28 22.75 1.44
CA TRP A 267 -10.52 21.54 1.71
C TRP A 267 -9.47 21.24 0.62
N GLY A 268 -9.63 21.83 -0.56
CA GLY A 268 -8.79 21.58 -1.73
C GLY A 268 -9.60 21.25 -2.99
N LYS A 269 -9.06 20.45 -3.85
CA LYS A 269 -9.69 20.01 -5.10
C LYS A 269 -9.48 18.54 -5.33
N GLY A 270 -10.36 17.91 -6.10
CA GLY A 270 -10.24 16.51 -6.44
C GLY A 270 -10.98 16.16 -7.74
N LYS A 271 -10.66 14.99 -8.24
CA LYS A 271 -11.34 14.34 -9.36
C LYS A 271 -11.64 12.91 -8.96
N VAL A 272 -12.84 12.45 -9.23
CA VAL A 272 -13.20 11.05 -9.09
C VAL A 272 -13.38 10.44 -10.47
N THR A 273 -12.95 9.19 -10.62
CA THR A 273 -13.00 8.45 -11.90
C THR A 273 -13.43 7.02 -11.64
N VAL A 274 -14.27 6.47 -12.55
CA VAL A 274 -14.64 5.05 -12.57
C VAL A 274 -13.65 4.31 -13.47
N GLY A 275 -13.00 3.31 -12.91
CA GLY A 275 -12.11 2.40 -13.62
C GLY A 275 -12.80 1.13 -14.09
N LYS A 276 -12.02 0.26 -14.71
CA LYS A 276 -12.42 -1.11 -15.05
C LYS A 276 -12.84 -1.84 -13.79
N THR A 277 -13.74 -2.81 -13.91
CA THR A 277 -14.15 -3.65 -12.76
C THR A 277 -14.79 -2.90 -11.59
N GLY A 278 -15.35 -1.69 -11.82
CA GLY A 278 -16.04 -0.92 -10.77
C GLY A 278 -15.11 -0.26 -9.76
N GLU A 279 -13.81 -0.13 -10.05
CA GLU A 279 -12.88 0.65 -9.23
C GLU A 279 -13.28 2.12 -9.26
N ILE A 280 -13.33 2.75 -8.10
CA ILE A 280 -13.54 4.18 -7.95
C ILE A 280 -12.28 4.80 -7.38
N ARG A 281 -11.70 5.73 -8.14
CA ARG A 281 -10.47 6.42 -7.77
C ARG A 281 -10.73 7.89 -7.54
N TRP A 282 -10.33 8.39 -6.39
CA TRP A 282 -10.31 9.82 -6.05
C TRP A 282 -8.88 10.32 -6.04
N ASP A 283 -8.54 11.20 -6.98
CA ASP A 283 -7.29 11.95 -6.98
C ASP A 283 -7.55 13.32 -6.38
N MET A 284 -6.95 13.62 -5.24
CA MET A 284 -7.23 14.82 -4.46
C MET A 284 -5.96 15.53 -4.05
N THR A 285 -6.02 16.86 -4.02
CA THR A 285 -5.06 17.70 -3.32
C THR A 285 -5.76 18.27 -2.09
N LEU A 286 -5.31 17.87 -0.90
CA LEU A 286 -5.88 18.31 0.36
C LEU A 286 -5.00 19.40 0.96
N GLU A 287 -5.58 20.57 1.23
CA GLU A 287 -4.87 21.72 1.79
C GLU A 287 -4.37 21.44 3.22
N LYS A 288 -3.45 22.29 3.69
CA LYS A 288 -2.93 22.20 5.06
C LYS A 288 -4.06 22.29 6.08
N SER A 289 -4.00 21.43 7.09
CA SER A 289 -4.98 21.39 8.19
C SER A 289 -6.43 21.20 7.76
N ALA A 290 -6.67 20.80 6.52
CA ALA A 290 -8.00 20.59 5.95
C ALA A 290 -8.53 19.18 6.17
N GLU A 291 -9.86 19.06 6.13
CA GLU A 291 -10.58 17.78 6.21
C GLU A 291 -11.56 17.66 5.04
N VAL A 292 -11.63 16.47 4.47
CA VAL A 292 -12.62 16.12 3.44
C VAL A 292 -13.43 14.92 3.86
N LYS A 293 -14.73 14.98 3.61
CA LYS A 293 -15.65 13.85 3.74
C LYS A 293 -15.98 13.32 2.36
N ILE A 294 -15.63 12.07 2.09
CA ILE A 294 -15.93 11.36 0.86
C ILE A 294 -17.07 10.39 1.15
N THR A 295 -18.08 10.41 0.30
CA THR A 295 -19.22 9.50 0.37
C THR A 295 -19.26 8.72 -0.94
N LEU A 296 -19.32 7.39 -0.84
CA LEU A 296 -19.65 6.50 -1.92
C LEU A 296 -21.01 5.87 -1.61
N GLU A 297 -22.00 6.18 -2.44
CA GLU A 297 -23.32 5.58 -2.33
C GLU A 297 -23.69 4.92 -3.65
N TYR A 298 -24.10 3.66 -3.58
CA TYR A 298 -24.58 2.92 -4.76
C TYR A 298 -25.78 2.08 -4.41
N GLU A 299 -26.66 1.90 -5.38
CA GLU A 299 -27.82 1.03 -5.29
C GLU A 299 -27.58 -0.28 -6.07
N ALA A 300 -28.12 -1.36 -5.53
CA ALA A 300 -28.22 -2.65 -6.21
C ALA A 300 -29.69 -3.05 -6.28
N LYS A 301 -30.21 -3.25 -7.49
CA LYS A 301 -31.62 -3.65 -7.74
C LYS A 301 -31.67 -5.03 -8.35
N ILE A 302 -32.57 -5.85 -7.84
CA ILE A 302 -32.82 -7.21 -8.31
C ILE A 302 -34.33 -7.49 -8.29
N PRO A 303 -34.87 -8.31 -9.20
CA PRO A 303 -36.26 -8.75 -9.13
C PRO A 303 -36.58 -9.44 -7.79
N THR A 304 -37.75 -9.14 -7.22
CA THR A 304 -38.17 -9.72 -5.93
C THR A 304 -38.18 -11.23 -5.97
N GLY A 305 -37.72 -11.86 -4.88
CA GLY A 305 -37.64 -13.32 -4.74
C GLY A 305 -36.29 -13.89 -5.10
N GLN A 306 -35.36 -13.06 -5.53
CA GLN A 306 -33.96 -13.46 -5.75
C GLN A 306 -33.08 -12.96 -4.59
N LYS A 307 -32.02 -13.71 -4.27
CA LYS A 307 -31.10 -13.36 -3.19
C LYS A 307 -29.76 -12.95 -3.75
N ILE A 308 -29.30 -11.76 -3.37
CA ILE A 308 -27.95 -11.30 -3.69
C ILE A 308 -26.98 -11.93 -2.70
N VAL A 309 -25.95 -12.61 -3.20
CA VAL A 309 -24.87 -13.20 -2.41
C VAL A 309 -23.58 -12.45 -2.72
N GLY A 310 -22.79 -12.15 -1.70
CA GLY A 310 -21.46 -11.50 -1.89
C GLY A 310 -21.45 -9.97 -1.87
N LEU A 311 -22.60 -9.31 -1.67
CA LEU A 311 -22.64 -7.87 -1.41
C LEU A 311 -22.53 -7.61 0.11
N SER A 312 -21.34 -7.27 0.57
CA SER A 312 -21.08 -6.89 1.97
C SER A 312 -20.36 -5.54 2.06
#